data_0b075525ab296ff8a15a40105f731832
#
_entry.id   0b075525ab296ff8a15a40105f731832
#
_cell.length_a   1.000
_cell.length_b   1.000
_cell.length_c   1.000
_cell.angle_alpha   90.00
_cell.angle_beta   90.00
_cell.angle_gamma   90.00
#
_symmetry.space_group_name_H-M   'P 1'
#
loop_
_entity.id
_entity.type
_entity.pdbx_description
1 polymer ?
#
loop_
_entity_poly.entity_id
_entity_poly.type
_entity_poly.pdbx_seq_one_letter_code
_entity_poly.pdbx_strand_id
1 'polypeptide(L)'
;KKDTIMNNKKAAANTVKIELISASRTGVRVKLVFNTTKQTDSPLTMYAKVSSSDRKDIVLDTQIPQETAYYVYGQGGLNGIYTDPAKAVLRADTLGGVVLNRTQQYVWERGNKKTKMQIDTEGIPEIVLQGTYDIKTLKKSLKKTGTVIDLSGCSLDSVLYEISAQRPVIAKTGADTSVVIVGYDEYNTWLYDPVKKETYPYGMNDSTDLFQKAGNVFITYIETVNY
;
A
#
# COMPACT_ATOMS: atom_id res chain seq x y z
N LYS A 1 -34.27 -19.72 2.61
CA LYS A 1 -34.43 -19.16 1.25
C LYS A 1 -33.05 -18.77 0.77
N LYS A 2 -32.61 -19.35 -0.34
CA LYS A 2 -31.37 -19.00 -1.03
C LYS A 2 -31.64 -17.69 -1.77
N ASP A 3 -31.08 -16.60 -1.29
CA ASP A 3 -31.15 -15.34 -2.03
C ASP A 3 -30.09 -15.35 -3.13
N THR A 4 -30.57 -15.16 -4.34
CA THR A 4 -29.79 -15.16 -5.56
C THR A 4 -29.01 -13.85 -5.65
N ILE A 5 -27.69 -13.93 -5.70
CA ILE A 5 -26.82 -12.77 -5.96
C ILE A 5 -26.73 -12.58 -7.47
N MET A 6 -27.11 -11.40 -7.92
CA MET A 6 -27.08 -11.07 -9.34
C MET A 6 -25.64 -10.98 -9.86
N ASN A 7 -25.31 -11.87 -10.77
CA ASN A 7 -24.09 -11.82 -11.56
C ASN A 7 -24.17 -10.71 -12.60
N ASN A 8 -23.21 -9.82 -12.59
CA ASN A 8 -23.05 -8.83 -13.64
C ASN A 8 -22.41 -9.50 -14.88
N LYS A 9 -23.19 -9.68 -15.93
CA LYS A 9 -22.96 -10.57 -17.09
C LYS A 9 -21.85 -10.15 -18.06
N LYS A 10 -20.82 -9.39 -17.68
CA LYS A 10 -19.80 -8.93 -18.64
C LYS A 10 -18.34 -9.19 -18.29
N ALA A 11 -18.03 -10.07 -17.35
CA ALA A 11 -16.65 -10.53 -17.13
C ALA A 11 -16.61 -12.05 -17.24
N ALA A 12 -16.45 -12.54 -18.44
CA ALA A 12 -16.41 -13.96 -18.77
C ALA A 12 -15.10 -14.62 -18.34
N ALA A 13 -14.78 -14.69 -17.06
CA ALA A 13 -13.76 -15.59 -16.52
C ALA A 13 -13.62 -15.55 -14.98
N ASN A 14 -14.31 -14.65 -14.28
CA ASN A 14 -14.17 -14.57 -12.83
C ASN A 14 -15.49 -14.96 -12.17
N THR A 15 -15.54 -16.10 -11.52
CA THR A 15 -16.70 -16.52 -10.75
C THR A 15 -16.41 -16.37 -9.27
N VAL A 16 -17.35 -15.77 -8.54
CA VAL A 16 -17.31 -15.71 -7.08
C VAL A 16 -18.37 -16.68 -6.56
N LYS A 17 -17.96 -17.69 -5.82
CA LYS A 17 -18.86 -18.59 -5.10
C LYS A 17 -18.95 -18.10 -3.65
N ILE A 18 -20.16 -17.88 -3.17
CA ILE A 18 -20.40 -17.49 -1.78
C ILE A 18 -20.98 -18.70 -1.05
N GLU A 19 -20.30 -19.10 0.01
CA GLU A 19 -20.75 -20.20 0.89
C GLU A 19 -21.08 -19.61 2.26
N LEU A 20 -22.31 -19.78 2.71
CA LEU A 20 -22.73 -19.42 4.06
C LEU A 20 -22.08 -20.39 5.05
N ILE A 21 -21.25 -19.87 5.96
CA ILE A 21 -20.61 -20.64 7.02
C ILE A 21 -21.49 -20.67 8.27
N SER A 22 -21.99 -19.51 8.69
CA SER A 22 -22.89 -19.40 9.84
C SER A 22 -23.72 -18.13 9.78
N ALA A 23 -24.90 -18.17 10.38
CA ALA A 23 -25.75 -17.01 10.61
C ALA A 23 -26.18 -16.98 12.07
N SER A 24 -26.10 -15.81 12.71
CA SER A 24 -26.57 -15.55 14.07
C SER A 24 -27.31 -14.22 14.13
N ARG A 25 -27.93 -13.92 15.26
CA ARG A 25 -28.55 -12.60 15.49
C ARG A 25 -27.55 -11.43 15.44
N THR A 26 -26.24 -11.73 15.58
CA THR A 26 -25.20 -10.72 15.67
C THR A 26 -24.35 -10.63 14.42
N GLY A 27 -24.51 -11.50 13.44
CA GLY A 27 -23.77 -11.44 12.19
C GLY A 27 -23.91 -12.68 11.32
N VAL A 28 -23.45 -12.54 10.08
CA VAL A 28 -23.38 -13.61 9.09
C VAL A 28 -21.92 -13.81 8.72
N ARG A 29 -21.43 -15.05 8.77
CA ARG A 29 -20.10 -15.40 8.28
C ARG A 29 -20.25 -16.11 6.95
N VAL A 30 -19.60 -15.59 5.93
CA VAL A 30 -19.60 -16.17 4.58
C VAL A 30 -18.17 -16.47 4.15
N LYS A 31 -18.00 -17.52 3.35
CA LYS A 31 -16.76 -17.80 2.64
C LYS A 31 -16.94 -17.39 1.19
N LEU A 32 -16.03 -16.59 0.68
CA LEU A 32 -15.97 -16.21 -0.72
C LEU A 32 -14.85 -17.00 -1.39
N VAL A 33 -15.18 -17.72 -2.44
CA VAL A 33 -14.22 -18.43 -3.26
C VAL A 33 -14.15 -17.74 -4.61
N PHE A 34 -13.00 -17.17 -4.92
CA PHE A 34 -12.73 -16.50 -6.20
C PHE A 34 -12.00 -17.48 -7.12
N ASN A 35 -12.58 -17.74 -8.29
CA ASN A 35 -11.86 -18.36 -9.39
C ASN A 35 -11.45 -17.27 -10.36
N THR A 36 -10.22 -16.81 -10.25
CA THR A 36 -9.66 -15.79 -11.14
C THR A 36 -8.56 -16.41 -11.99
N THR A 37 -8.69 -16.28 -13.30
CA THR A 37 -7.67 -16.73 -14.27
C THR A 37 -6.68 -15.63 -14.63
N LYS A 38 -6.91 -14.39 -14.18
CA LYS A 38 -6.03 -13.24 -14.42
C LYS A 38 -5.93 -12.38 -13.16
N GLN A 39 -4.72 -11.94 -12.88
CA GLN A 39 -4.45 -10.89 -11.89
C GLN A 39 -5.09 -9.60 -12.42
N THR A 40 -6.02 -9.01 -11.66
CA THR A 40 -6.65 -7.75 -12.03
C THR A 40 -6.03 -6.63 -11.20
N ASP A 41 -5.61 -5.55 -11.86
CA ASP A 41 -5.08 -4.34 -11.21
C ASP A 41 -6.19 -3.42 -10.67
N SER A 42 -7.42 -3.89 -10.71
CA SER A 42 -8.59 -3.13 -10.24
C SER A 42 -9.02 -3.57 -8.84
N PRO A 43 -9.46 -2.63 -7.98
CA PRO A 43 -10.03 -2.99 -6.69
C PRO A 43 -11.22 -3.92 -6.88
N LEU A 44 -11.26 -4.99 -6.10
CA LEU A 44 -12.40 -5.89 -6.10
C LEU A 44 -13.52 -5.19 -5.31
N THR A 45 -14.44 -4.56 -6.00
CA THR A 45 -15.62 -3.96 -5.38
C THR A 45 -16.72 -5.01 -5.32
N MET A 46 -17.11 -5.39 -4.12
CA MET A 46 -18.24 -6.29 -3.91
C MET A 46 -19.39 -5.52 -3.30
N TYR A 47 -20.57 -5.74 -3.88
CA TYR A 47 -21.83 -5.27 -3.33
C TYR A 47 -22.58 -6.45 -2.74
N ALA A 48 -22.75 -6.46 -1.42
CA ALA A 48 -23.66 -7.38 -0.77
C ALA A 48 -24.95 -6.62 -0.45
N LYS A 49 -26.08 -7.06 -1.02
CA LYS A 49 -27.40 -6.58 -0.61
C LYS A 49 -27.91 -7.47 0.52
N VAL A 50 -27.92 -6.93 1.72
CA VAL A 50 -28.54 -7.58 2.88
C VAL A 50 -30.00 -7.12 2.94
N SER A 51 -30.96 -8.06 2.82
CA SER A 51 -32.39 -7.78 2.77
C SER A 51 -33.06 -7.66 4.15
N SER A 52 -32.30 -7.61 5.24
CA SER A 52 -32.83 -7.38 6.57
C SER A 52 -32.49 -5.99 7.09
N SER A 53 -33.36 -5.41 7.91
CA SER A 53 -33.25 -4.08 8.51
C SER A 53 -32.06 -3.90 9.45
N ASP A 54 -31.38 -4.97 9.82
CA ASP A 54 -30.23 -4.93 10.71
C ASP A 54 -28.94 -4.89 9.90
N ARG A 55 -28.42 -3.68 9.73
CA ARG A 55 -27.07 -3.47 9.18
C ARG A 55 -26.05 -3.95 10.21
N LYS A 56 -25.41 -5.08 9.94
CA LYS A 56 -24.27 -5.55 10.73
C LYS A 56 -23.12 -5.89 9.78
N ASP A 57 -21.92 -5.61 10.25
CA ASP A 57 -20.67 -5.75 9.50
C ASP A 57 -20.51 -7.14 8.89
N ILE A 58 -20.28 -7.20 7.60
CA ILE A 58 -19.94 -8.43 6.90
C ILE A 58 -18.42 -8.55 6.93
N VAL A 59 -17.90 -9.51 7.67
CA VAL A 59 -16.49 -9.87 7.62
C VAL A 59 -16.29 -10.78 6.42
N LEU A 60 -15.58 -10.26 5.42
CA LEU A 60 -15.23 -11.00 4.21
C LEU A 60 -13.87 -11.66 4.43
N ASP A 61 -13.84 -12.99 4.59
CA ASP A 61 -12.60 -13.75 4.55
C ASP A 61 -12.27 -14.07 3.08
N THR A 62 -11.50 -13.18 2.46
CA THR A 62 -11.09 -13.32 1.06
C THR A 62 -9.78 -14.09 0.99
N GLN A 63 -9.75 -15.21 0.27
CA GLN A 63 -8.50 -15.88 -0.12
C GLN A 63 -7.85 -15.13 -1.31
N ILE A 64 -7.53 -13.86 -1.14
CA ILE A 64 -6.63 -13.17 -2.04
C ILE A 64 -5.22 -13.69 -1.79
N PRO A 65 -4.37 -13.89 -2.82
CA PRO A 65 -2.99 -14.30 -2.61
C PRO A 65 -2.34 -13.43 -1.53
N GLN A 66 -1.79 -14.08 -0.52
CA GLN A 66 -1.49 -13.48 0.79
C GLN A 66 -0.51 -12.30 0.73
N GLU A 67 0.28 -12.19 -0.34
CA GLU A 67 1.43 -11.30 -0.41
C GLU A 67 1.09 -9.90 -0.94
N THR A 68 -0.15 -9.66 -1.39
CA THR A 68 -0.48 -8.46 -2.15
C THR A 68 -1.78 -7.75 -1.74
N ALA A 69 -2.35 -8.04 -0.59
CA ALA A 69 -3.60 -7.40 -0.16
C ALA A 69 -3.33 -6.23 0.81
N TYR A 70 -3.86 -5.06 0.46
CA TYR A 70 -3.83 -3.84 1.25
C TYR A 70 -5.26 -3.45 1.63
N TYR A 71 -5.51 -3.35 2.92
CA TYR A 71 -6.82 -3.09 3.50
C TYR A 71 -6.93 -1.63 3.85
N VAL A 72 -7.89 -0.93 3.26
CA VAL A 72 -8.16 0.48 3.54
C VAL A 72 -9.30 0.59 4.56
N TYR A 73 -9.01 1.22 5.68
CA TYR A 73 -9.99 1.52 6.72
C TYR A 73 -10.23 3.02 6.79
N GLY A 74 -11.49 3.42 6.95
CA GLY A 74 -11.93 4.78 7.23
C GLY A 74 -12.78 4.81 8.50
N GLN A 75 -13.44 5.92 8.77
CA GLN A 75 -14.30 6.08 9.97
C GLN A 75 -15.43 5.04 10.10
N GLY A 76 -15.87 4.47 8.98
CA GLY A 76 -16.92 3.44 8.94
C GLY A 76 -16.42 2.00 8.94
N GLY A 77 -15.12 1.75 9.17
CA GLY A 77 -14.52 0.42 9.10
C GLY A 77 -13.84 0.13 7.76
N LEU A 78 -13.80 -1.13 7.33
CA LEU A 78 -13.15 -1.55 6.08
C LEU A 78 -13.87 -0.92 4.88
N ASN A 79 -13.13 -0.12 4.10
CA ASN A 79 -13.63 0.57 2.92
C ASN A 79 -13.29 -0.12 1.59
N GLY A 80 -12.19 -0.86 1.57
CA GLY A 80 -11.79 -1.61 0.37
C GLY A 80 -10.51 -2.43 0.58
N ILE A 81 -10.29 -3.35 -0.36
CA ILE A 81 -9.09 -4.19 -0.43
C ILE A 81 -8.45 -3.96 -1.79
N TYR A 82 -7.17 -3.66 -1.80
CA TYR A 82 -6.41 -3.31 -2.99
C TYR A 82 -5.23 -4.26 -3.16
N THR A 83 -4.85 -4.55 -4.39
CA THR A 83 -3.59 -5.23 -4.72
C THR A 83 -2.47 -4.25 -5.02
N ASP A 84 -2.83 -2.99 -5.29
CA ASP A 84 -1.93 -1.88 -5.59
C ASP A 84 -1.84 -0.98 -4.35
N PRO A 85 -0.67 -0.89 -3.69
CA PRO A 85 -0.51 -0.11 -2.47
C PRO A 85 -0.67 1.39 -2.72
N ALA A 86 -0.26 1.92 -3.87
CA ALA A 86 -0.44 3.34 -4.19
C ALA A 86 -1.92 3.72 -4.26
N LYS A 87 -2.74 2.90 -4.91
CA LYS A 87 -4.20 3.10 -4.95
C LYS A 87 -4.83 2.98 -3.57
N ALA A 88 -4.34 2.06 -2.73
CA ALA A 88 -4.79 1.95 -1.34
C ALA A 88 -4.47 3.23 -0.56
N VAL A 89 -3.25 3.76 -0.67
CA VAL A 89 -2.83 5.00 -0.02
C VAL A 89 -3.65 6.18 -0.50
N LEU A 90 -3.82 6.37 -1.81
CA LEU A 90 -4.64 7.44 -2.37
C LEU A 90 -6.10 7.37 -1.88
N ARG A 91 -6.65 6.16 -1.75
CA ARG A 91 -8.00 5.98 -1.21
C ARG A 91 -8.05 6.30 0.29
N ALA A 92 -7.11 5.80 1.08
CA ALA A 92 -7.03 6.09 2.51
C ALA A 92 -6.85 7.57 2.78
N ASP A 93 -6.03 8.26 2.00
CA ASP A 93 -5.82 9.70 2.09
C ASP A 93 -7.13 10.49 1.88
N THR A 94 -7.90 10.13 0.86
CA THR A 94 -9.22 10.73 0.60
C THR A 94 -10.19 10.53 1.76
N LEU A 95 -10.11 9.40 2.47
CA LEU A 95 -11.03 9.05 3.58
C LEU A 95 -10.56 9.54 4.95
N GLY A 96 -9.36 10.09 5.05
CA GLY A 96 -8.73 10.36 6.34
C GLY A 96 -8.46 9.07 7.13
N GLY A 97 -8.12 7.98 6.42
CA GLY A 97 -8.03 6.63 6.96
C GLY A 97 -6.62 6.06 7.01
N VAL A 98 -6.55 4.73 7.07
CA VAL A 98 -5.30 3.97 7.18
C VAL A 98 -5.26 2.84 6.15
N VAL A 99 -4.04 2.40 5.81
CA VAL A 99 -3.78 1.22 5.01
C VAL A 99 -3.03 0.20 5.86
N LEU A 100 -3.59 -1.00 5.98
CA LEU A 100 -2.93 -2.14 6.62
C LEU A 100 -2.59 -3.19 5.57
N ASN A 101 -1.47 -3.89 5.77
CA ASN A 101 -1.20 -5.10 5.04
C ASN A 101 -1.92 -6.30 5.68
N ARG A 102 -1.77 -7.50 5.13
CA ARG A 102 -2.41 -8.69 5.65
C ARG A 102 -1.95 -9.10 7.05
N THR A 103 -0.73 -8.79 7.42
CA THR A 103 -0.19 -9.04 8.76
C THR A 103 -0.56 -7.95 9.76
N GLN A 104 -1.51 -7.08 9.39
CA GLN A 104 -1.99 -5.95 10.20
C GLN A 104 -0.92 -4.90 10.52
N GLN A 105 0.16 -4.85 9.74
CA GLN A 105 1.12 -3.77 9.85
C GLN A 105 0.60 -2.54 9.11
N TYR A 106 0.84 -1.36 9.68
CA TYR A 106 0.53 -0.10 9.04
C TYR A 106 1.43 0.11 7.83
N VAL A 107 0.81 0.14 6.64
CA VAL A 107 1.46 0.54 5.40
C VAL A 107 1.45 2.07 5.32
N TRP A 108 0.33 2.70 5.67
CA TRP A 108 0.17 4.14 5.62
C TRP A 108 -0.95 4.60 6.56
N GLU A 109 -0.80 5.81 7.11
CA GLU A 109 -1.82 6.42 7.97
C GLU A 109 -1.83 7.93 7.78
N ARG A 110 -3.01 8.50 7.53
CA ARG A 110 -3.16 9.95 7.41
C ARG A 110 -2.97 10.63 8.75
N GLY A 111 -2.18 11.72 8.76
CA GLY A 111 -2.00 12.55 9.95
C GLY A 111 -1.02 12.03 10.99
N ASN A 112 -0.42 10.85 10.78
CA ASN A 112 0.61 10.30 11.67
C ASN A 112 2.04 10.58 11.17
N LYS A 113 2.20 11.63 10.38
CA LYS A 113 3.51 12.10 9.90
C LYS A 113 4.17 12.97 10.98
N LYS A 114 5.40 12.65 11.35
CA LYS A 114 6.22 13.47 12.26
C LYS A 114 6.55 14.82 11.61
N THR A 115 6.87 15.83 12.43
CA THR A 115 7.26 17.14 11.92
C THR A 115 8.62 17.15 11.25
N LYS A 116 9.53 16.31 11.74
CA LYS A 116 10.83 16.05 11.13
C LYS A 116 11.30 14.65 11.44
N MET A 117 12.10 14.09 10.56
CA MET A 117 12.65 12.75 10.69
C MET A 117 13.95 12.59 9.91
N GLN A 118 14.87 11.80 10.43
CA GLN A 118 16.05 11.35 9.71
C GLN A 118 16.31 9.89 10.06
N ILE A 119 16.55 9.08 9.04
CA ILE A 119 16.85 7.64 9.15
C ILE A 119 18.37 7.50 9.08
N ASP A 120 18.94 6.67 9.94
CA ASP A 120 20.35 6.30 9.85
C ASP A 120 20.56 5.39 8.63
N THR A 121 21.50 5.78 7.78
CA THR A 121 21.81 5.02 6.57
C THR A 121 22.55 3.71 6.84
N GLU A 122 23.22 3.56 7.99
CA GLU A 122 23.95 2.34 8.34
C GLU A 122 23.02 1.11 8.45
N GLY A 123 21.76 1.31 8.84
CA GLY A 123 20.76 0.25 8.95
C GLY A 123 20.03 -0.08 7.65
N ILE A 124 20.24 0.69 6.58
CA ILE A 124 19.51 0.50 5.31
C ILE A 124 20.20 -0.57 4.45
N PRO A 125 19.45 -1.57 3.92
CA PRO A 125 20.01 -2.56 3.01
C PRO A 125 20.72 -1.93 1.81
N GLU A 126 21.91 -2.43 1.46
CA GLU A 126 22.75 -1.91 0.38
C GLU A 126 21.99 -1.76 -0.94
N ILE A 127 21.12 -2.73 -1.28
CA ILE A 127 20.30 -2.67 -2.52
C ILE A 127 19.36 -1.47 -2.55
N VAL A 128 18.90 -0.99 -1.39
CA VAL A 128 18.07 0.21 -1.27
C VAL A 128 18.94 1.45 -1.42
N LEU A 129 20.11 1.48 -0.77
CA LEU A 129 21.06 2.58 -0.89
C LEU A 129 21.63 2.73 -2.32
N GLN A 130 21.65 1.66 -3.11
CA GLN A 130 21.97 1.73 -4.54
C GLN A 130 20.91 2.45 -5.38
N GLY A 131 19.77 2.79 -4.77
CA GLY A 131 18.68 3.50 -5.46
C GLY A 131 18.02 2.68 -6.58
N THR A 132 18.15 1.35 -6.53
CA THR A 132 17.54 0.48 -7.53
C THR A 132 16.01 0.58 -7.46
N TYR A 133 15.38 1.04 -8.54
CA TYR A 133 13.91 1.13 -8.62
C TYR A 133 13.29 0.01 -9.48
N ASP A 134 14.07 -1.00 -9.91
CA ASP A 134 13.52 -2.22 -10.49
C ASP A 134 12.88 -3.10 -9.39
N ILE A 135 11.55 -3.14 -9.40
CA ILE A 135 10.75 -3.85 -8.40
C ILE A 135 11.06 -5.35 -8.36
N LYS A 136 11.40 -5.98 -9.49
CA LYS A 136 11.73 -7.41 -9.52
C LYS A 136 13.03 -7.68 -8.78
N THR A 137 14.04 -6.87 -9.03
CA THR A 137 15.34 -6.95 -8.35
C THR A 137 15.19 -6.67 -6.86
N LEU A 138 14.44 -5.62 -6.48
CA LEU A 138 14.17 -5.31 -5.07
C LEU A 138 13.45 -6.46 -4.37
N LYS A 139 12.37 -6.99 -4.93
CA LYS A 139 11.62 -8.12 -4.36
C LYS A 139 12.49 -9.36 -4.17
N LYS A 140 13.40 -9.65 -5.12
CA LYS A 140 14.32 -10.75 -5.01
C LYS A 140 15.33 -10.54 -3.88
N SER A 141 15.93 -9.36 -3.81
CA SER A 141 16.98 -9.03 -2.83
C SER A 141 16.41 -8.87 -1.41
N LEU A 142 15.24 -8.28 -1.27
CA LEU A 142 14.60 -8.02 0.03
C LEU A 142 13.66 -9.15 0.50
N LYS A 143 13.57 -10.27 -0.23
CA LYS A 143 12.64 -11.37 0.08
C LYS A 143 12.69 -11.87 1.52
N LYS A 144 13.86 -11.85 2.15
CA LYS A 144 14.09 -12.28 3.54
C LYS A 144 13.97 -11.15 4.54
N THR A 145 14.11 -9.91 4.09
CA THR A 145 14.16 -8.71 4.93
C THR A 145 12.79 -8.05 5.03
N GLY A 146 12.03 -8.07 3.94
CA GLY A 146 10.75 -7.38 3.94
C GLY A 146 9.95 -7.48 2.64
N THR A 147 8.80 -6.82 2.64
CA THR A 147 7.90 -6.73 1.49
C THR A 147 8.08 -5.37 0.81
N VAL A 148 8.39 -5.39 -0.48
CA VAL A 148 8.51 -4.17 -1.30
C VAL A 148 7.13 -3.55 -1.56
N ILE A 149 7.03 -2.25 -1.34
CA ILE A 149 5.82 -1.44 -1.51
C ILE A 149 6.08 -0.43 -2.61
N ASP A 150 5.29 -0.49 -3.66
CA ASP A 150 5.31 0.48 -4.77
C ASP A 150 4.28 1.58 -4.50
N LEU A 151 4.75 2.79 -4.26
CA LEU A 151 3.94 3.98 -4.00
C LEU A 151 3.95 4.95 -5.20
N SER A 152 4.31 4.47 -6.38
CA SER A 152 4.36 5.29 -7.58
C SER A 152 2.99 5.90 -7.90
N GLY A 153 2.98 7.21 -8.15
CA GLY A 153 1.78 8.00 -8.35
C GLY A 153 1.25 8.70 -7.09
N CYS A 154 1.77 8.38 -5.89
CA CYS A 154 1.49 9.15 -4.67
C CYS A 154 2.21 10.50 -4.71
N SER A 155 1.72 11.47 -3.94
CA SER A 155 2.45 12.73 -3.73
C SER A 155 3.64 12.54 -2.80
N LEU A 156 4.64 13.42 -2.87
CA LEU A 156 5.74 13.44 -1.91
C LEU A 156 5.23 13.51 -0.47
N ASP A 157 4.24 14.37 -0.20
CA ASP A 157 3.66 14.52 1.15
C ASP A 157 3.12 13.20 1.71
N SER A 158 2.40 12.42 0.89
CA SER A 158 1.92 11.09 1.29
C SER A 158 3.07 10.12 1.56
N VAL A 159 4.13 10.19 0.75
CA VAL A 159 5.29 9.29 0.86
C VAL A 159 6.15 9.59 2.08
N LEU A 160 6.19 10.84 2.56
CA LEU A 160 6.94 11.21 3.77
C LEU A 160 6.43 10.51 5.05
N TYR A 161 5.23 9.94 5.02
CA TYR A 161 4.78 9.02 6.07
C TYR A 161 5.74 7.82 6.25
N GLU A 162 6.25 7.28 5.14
CA GLU A 162 7.18 6.14 5.17
C GLU A 162 8.45 6.49 5.96
N ILE A 163 8.98 7.69 5.74
CA ILE A 163 10.13 8.18 6.49
C ILE A 163 9.79 8.32 7.98
N SER A 164 8.58 8.81 8.32
CA SER A 164 8.10 8.85 9.71
C SER A 164 8.03 7.47 10.36
N ALA A 165 7.77 6.44 9.56
CA ALA A 165 7.72 5.04 9.96
C ALA A 165 9.09 4.33 9.89
N GLN A 166 10.20 5.08 9.79
CA GLN A 166 11.57 4.57 9.67
C GLN A 166 11.82 3.74 8.41
N ARG A 167 11.11 4.02 7.33
CA ARG A 167 11.23 3.31 6.06
C ARG A 167 11.80 4.24 5.00
N PRO A 168 13.03 4.00 4.50
CA PRO A 168 13.63 4.79 3.44
C PRO A 168 12.85 4.61 2.13
N VAL A 169 12.82 5.66 1.31
CA VAL A 169 12.09 5.63 0.04
C VAL A 169 13.04 5.89 -1.12
N ILE A 170 13.13 4.94 -2.03
CA ILE A 170 13.79 5.13 -3.32
C ILE A 170 12.89 6.02 -4.17
N ALA A 171 13.41 7.14 -4.65
CA ALA A 171 12.70 8.11 -5.48
C ALA A 171 13.43 8.33 -6.81
N LYS A 172 12.72 8.16 -7.91
CA LYS A 172 13.24 8.45 -9.24
C LYS A 172 13.40 9.96 -9.45
N THR A 173 14.50 10.38 -10.04
CA THR A 173 14.81 11.79 -10.32
C THR A 173 14.97 12.11 -11.80
N GLY A 174 15.07 11.09 -12.65
CA GLY A 174 15.26 11.22 -14.10
C GLY A 174 15.02 9.88 -14.80
N ALA A 175 15.42 9.76 -16.07
CA ALA A 175 15.24 8.52 -16.83
C ALA A 175 15.90 7.31 -16.15
N ASP A 176 17.17 7.48 -15.76
CA ASP A 176 18.00 6.42 -15.20
C ASP A 176 18.64 6.82 -13.86
N THR A 177 18.09 7.83 -13.20
CA THR A 177 18.63 8.36 -11.94
C THR A 177 17.61 8.27 -10.83
N SER A 178 18.10 8.04 -9.62
CA SER A 178 17.32 7.97 -8.40
C SER A 178 18.14 8.45 -7.21
N VAL A 179 17.43 8.77 -6.16
CA VAL A 179 17.97 9.06 -4.82
C VAL A 179 17.20 8.23 -3.80
N VAL A 180 17.70 8.18 -2.57
CA VAL A 180 16.95 7.61 -1.45
C VAL A 180 16.57 8.72 -0.49
N ILE A 181 15.27 8.90 -0.26
CA ILE A 181 14.79 9.83 0.77
C ILE A 181 15.02 9.16 2.11
N VAL A 182 15.85 9.77 2.94
CA VAL A 182 16.22 9.26 4.27
C VAL A 182 15.81 10.22 5.40
N GLY A 183 15.20 11.33 5.07
CA GLY A 183 14.74 12.30 6.06
C GLY A 183 13.93 13.43 5.48
N TYR A 184 13.34 14.22 6.36
CA TYR A 184 12.68 15.47 6.03
C TYR A 184 12.55 16.36 7.28
N ASP A 185 12.40 17.65 7.06
CA ASP A 185 11.94 18.63 8.02
C ASP A 185 10.87 19.53 7.37
N GLU A 186 10.58 20.69 7.97
CA GLU A 186 9.59 21.63 7.44
C GLU A 186 9.98 22.20 6.07
N TYR A 187 11.28 22.37 5.81
CA TYR A 187 11.80 23.08 4.63
C TYR A 187 12.48 22.18 3.62
N ASN A 188 12.94 20.99 4.03
CA ASN A 188 13.81 20.15 3.22
C ASN A 188 13.40 18.68 3.28
N THR A 189 13.73 17.96 2.21
CA THR A 189 13.98 16.51 2.24
C THR A 189 15.47 16.26 2.40
N TRP A 190 15.84 15.14 3.01
CA TRP A 190 17.22 14.65 3.10
C TRP A 190 17.36 13.50 2.12
N LEU A 191 18.20 13.72 1.10
CA LEU A 191 18.38 12.81 -0.02
C LEU A 191 19.76 12.16 0.06
N TYR A 192 19.80 10.86 0.03
CA TYR A 192 21.04 10.10 -0.13
C TYR A 192 21.30 9.87 -1.61
N ASP A 193 22.48 10.29 -2.08
CA ASP A 193 22.95 10.08 -3.45
C ASP A 193 23.68 8.73 -3.55
N PRO A 194 23.15 7.74 -4.30
CA PRO A 194 23.79 6.43 -4.43
C PRO A 194 25.18 6.45 -5.07
N VAL A 195 25.45 7.44 -5.91
CA VAL A 195 26.73 7.56 -6.64
C VAL A 195 27.79 8.18 -5.75
N LYS A 196 27.46 9.30 -5.10
CA LYS A 196 28.39 10.03 -4.23
C LYS A 196 28.49 9.40 -2.85
N LYS A 197 27.50 8.60 -2.45
CA LYS A 197 27.35 7.98 -1.11
C LYS A 197 27.31 9.02 0.00
N GLU A 198 26.64 10.13 -0.25
CA GLU A 198 26.47 11.23 0.69
C GLU A 198 25.00 11.62 0.83
N THR A 199 24.64 12.12 2.01
CA THR A 199 23.31 12.67 2.29
C THR A 199 23.37 14.20 2.26
N TYR A 200 22.41 14.83 1.58
CA TYR A 200 22.31 16.27 1.46
C TYR A 200 20.87 16.76 1.61
N PRO A 201 20.65 17.98 2.14
CA PRO A 201 19.34 18.60 2.15
C PRO A 201 18.96 19.11 0.76
N TYR A 202 17.69 18.98 0.42
CA TYR A 202 17.12 19.51 -0.80
C TYR A 202 15.75 20.14 -0.50
N GLY A 203 15.48 21.35 -0.99
CA GLY A 203 14.30 22.11 -0.64
C GLY A 203 13.00 21.31 -0.85
N MET A 204 12.02 21.40 0.05
CA MET A 204 10.80 20.63 -0.01
C MET A 204 10.01 20.87 -1.31
N ASN A 205 9.91 22.13 -1.73
CA ASN A 205 9.24 22.48 -2.98
C ASN A 205 10.01 21.97 -4.20
N ASP A 206 11.35 22.14 -4.20
CA ASP A 206 12.20 21.66 -5.28
C ASP A 206 12.15 20.12 -5.38
N SER A 207 12.08 19.42 -4.25
CA SER A 207 11.90 17.97 -4.21
C SER A 207 10.56 17.55 -4.80
N THR A 208 9.49 18.27 -4.47
CA THR A 208 8.16 18.03 -5.02
C THR A 208 8.18 18.17 -6.54
N ASP A 209 8.74 19.23 -7.05
CA ASP A 209 8.87 19.49 -8.49
C ASP A 209 9.74 18.44 -9.19
N LEU A 210 10.88 18.08 -8.59
CA LEU A 210 11.81 17.08 -9.09
C LEU A 210 11.12 15.72 -9.27
N PHE A 211 10.48 15.23 -8.21
CA PHE A 211 9.82 13.93 -8.24
C PHE A 211 8.59 13.93 -9.13
N GLN A 212 7.81 15.01 -9.15
CA GLN A 212 6.65 15.13 -10.04
C GLN A 212 7.08 15.10 -11.51
N LYS A 213 8.15 15.79 -11.89
CA LYS A 213 8.73 15.74 -13.26
C LYS A 213 9.23 14.35 -13.61
N ALA A 214 9.69 13.57 -12.64
CA ALA A 214 10.12 12.18 -12.82
C ALA A 214 8.96 11.16 -12.78
N GLY A 215 7.69 11.63 -12.62
CA GLY A 215 6.49 10.80 -12.64
C GLY A 215 6.09 10.26 -11.27
N ASN A 216 6.59 10.83 -10.17
CA ASN A 216 6.30 10.38 -8.79
C ASN A 216 6.53 8.87 -8.61
N VAL A 217 7.69 8.38 -9.00
CA VAL A 217 8.06 6.98 -8.82
C VAL A 217 8.72 6.82 -7.46
N PHE A 218 8.04 6.14 -6.54
CA PHE A 218 8.48 5.94 -5.16
C PHE A 218 8.36 4.48 -4.77
N ILE A 219 9.42 3.92 -4.19
CA ILE A 219 9.44 2.53 -3.76
C ILE A 219 10.04 2.46 -2.35
N THR A 220 9.38 1.73 -1.47
CA THR A 220 9.87 1.43 -0.13
C THR A 220 9.71 -0.06 0.20
N TYR A 221 10.01 -0.45 1.43
CA TYR A 221 9.77 -1.80 1.92
C TYR A 221 9.33 -1.78 3.39
N ILE A 222 8.56 -2.78 3.77
CA ILE A 222 8.17 -3.03 5.16
C ILE A 222 8.92 -4.27 5.63
N GLU A 223 9.65 -4.16 6.71
CA GLU A 223 10.38 -5.27 7.30
C GLU A 223 9.43 -6.39 7.74
N THR A 224 9.85 -7.62 7.48
CA THR A 224 9.12 -8.79 7.97
C THR A 224 9.39 -8.93 9.47
N VAL A 225 8.35 -8.78 10.29
CA VAL A 225 8.45 -9.11 11.72
C VAL A 225 8.46 -10.63 11.84
N ASN A 226 9.60 -11.20 12.14
CA ASN A 226 9.69 -12.61 12.53
C ASN A 226 9.29 -12.70 14.01
N TYR A 227 8.12 -13.26 14.26
CA TYR A 227 7.68 -13.66 15.61
C TYR A 227 8.22 -15.04 15.95
#